data_a6ef293c50e9f04c79a29702e278b05e
#
_entry.id   a6ef293c50e9f04c79a29702e278b05e
#
_cell.length_a   1.000
_cell.length_b   1.000
_cell.length_c   1.000
_cell.angle_alpha   90.00
_cell.angle_beta   90.00
_cell.angle_gamma   90.00
#
_symmetry.space_group_name_H-M   'P 1'
#
loop_
_entity.id
_entity.type
_entity.pdbx_description
1 polymer ?
#
loop_
_entity_poly.entity_id
_entity_poly.type
_entity_poly.pdbx_seq_one_letter_code
_entity_poly.pdbx_strand_id
1 'polypeptide(L)'
;MSYLSNFQINHDELKFDIHHLNCSLVNAIRRIIISDVPTLGFRTENGRESDIIIEKNTSFIHNEFLAHRLSLIPIHYDHKKLESYDKKRFEFFIDITNNTTKPLDVTTEHIQIRDLSKEPPVILSKSETSKFFKPNPITKDYILINRLKSSKTGLSGDGEVLKLKMYADVSIGKEHARYSPSCVSAFNNKRDLDKIKIKWKNLFLFLVHAL
;
A
#
# COMPACT_ATOMS: atom_id res chain seq x y z
N MET A 1 -28.13 -11.49 15.85
CA MET A 1 -27.92 -12.01 14.48
C MET A 1 -26.65 -11.38 13.92
N SER A 2 -25.74 -12.18 13.42
CA SER A 2 -24.52 -11.64 12.79
C SER A 2 -24.84 -11.19 11.37
N TYR A 3 -24.55 -9.92 11.06
CA TYR A 3 -24.71 -9.39 9.70
C TYR A 3 -23.62 -9.87 8.74
N LEU A 4 -22.54 -10.41 9.25
CA LEU A 4 -21.36 -10.84 8.50
C LEU A 4 -21.09 -12.31 8.73
N SER A 5 -20.74 -13.03 7.66
CA SER A 5 -20.38 -14.46 7.71
C SER A 5 -19.36 -14.82 6.60
N ASN A 6 -18.89 -16.06 6.62
CA ASN A 6 -18.04 -16.64 5.59
C ASN A 6 -16.77 -15.82 5.28
N PHE A 7 -16.06 -15.38 6.32
CA PHE A 7 -14.80 -14.69 6.16
C PHE A 7 -13.74 -15.59 5.55
N GLN A 8 -13.18 -15.16 4.44
CA GLN A 8 -12.05 -15.78 3.76
C GLN A 8 -10.96 -14.74 3.55
N ILE A 9 -9.77 -15.03 4.06
CA ILE A 9 -8.59 -14.18 3.90
C ILE A 9 -7.57 -14.98 3.10
N ASN A 10 -7.28 -14.53 1.88
CA ASN A 10 -6.26 -15.09 1.01
C ASN A 10 -5.25 -13.99 0.68
N HIS A 11 -4.06 -14.07 1.28
CA HIS A 11 -3.00 -13.07 1.12
C HIS A 11 -3.51 -11.62 1.32
N ASP A 12 -3.80 -10.91 0.24
CA ASP A 12 -4.23 -9.52 0.24
C ASP A 12 -5.73 -9.36 -0.09
N GLU A 13 -6.47 -10.47 -0.20
CA GLU A 13 -7.89 -10.47 -0.53
C GLU A 13 -8.73 -10.89 0.66
N LEU A 14 -9.70 -10.04 1.02
CA LEU A 14 -10.72 -10.34 2.03
C LEU A 14 -12.08 -10.51 1.36
N LYS A 15 -12.68 -11.69 1.52
CA LYS A 15 -14.06 -12.01 1.08
C LYS A 15 -14.94 -12.30 2.29
N PHE A 16 -16.17 -11.81 2.25
CA PHE A 16 -17.18 -12.11 3.27
C PHE A 16 -18.58 -11.90 2.72
N ASP A 17 -19.55 -12.58 3.31
CA ASP A 17 -20.97 -12.43 3.00
C ASP A 17 -21.62 -11.44 3.95
N ILE A 18 -22.49 -10.59 3.42
CA ILE A 18 -23.33 -9.64 4.18
C ILE A 18 -24.78 -10.07 4.10
N HIS A 19 -25.46 -10.16 5.24
CA HIS A 19 -26.86 -10.57 5.34
C HIS A 19 -27.72 -9.44 5.91
N HIS A 20 -28.96 -9.39 5.49
CA HIS A 20 -30.00 -8.49 6.03
C HIS A 20 -29.69 -6.99 5.94
N LEU A 21 -28.79 -6.59 5.04
CA LEU A 21 -28.51 -5.18 4.76
C LEU A 21 -29.05 -4.79 3.38
N ASN A 22 -29.48 -3.52 3.28
CA ASN A 22 -29.87 -2.94 2.01
C ASN A 22 -28.63 -2.72 1.12
N CYS A 23 -28.77 -2.92 -0.18
CA CYS A 23 -27.73 -2.69 -1.18
C CYS A 23 -27.10 -1.28 -1.07
N SER A 24 -27.87 -0.26 -0.70
CA SER A 24 -27.38 1.10 -0.48
C SER A 24 -26.34 1.17 0.64
N LEU A 25 -26.57 0.45 1.77
CA LEU A 25 -25.61 0.38 2.88
C LEU A 25 -24.36 -0.41 2.50
N VAL A 26 -24.53 -1.51 1.77
CA VAL A 26 -23.38 -2.29 1.26
C VAL A 26 -22.52 -1.45 0.33
N ASN A 27 -23.13 -0.65 -0.55
CA ASN A 27 -22.42 0.27 -1.42
C ASN A 27 -21.73 1.41 -0.64
N ALA A 28 -22.34 1.90 0.44
CA ALA A 28 -21.71 2.87 1.32
C ALA A 28 -20.47 2.29 1.98
N ILE A 29 -20.54 1.06 2.52
CA ILE A 29 -19.37 0.35 3.09
C ILE A 29 -18.27 0.20 2.03
N ARG A 30 -18.62 -0.26 0.84
CA ARG A 30 -17.67 -0.39 -0.27
C ARG A 30 -16.92 0.92 -0.57
N ARG A 31 -17.63 2.03 -0.60
CA ARG A 31 -17.05 3.36 -0.86
C ARG A 31 -16.16 3.82 0.30
N ILE A 32 -16.63 3.65 1.54
CA ILE A 32 -15.87 4.01 2.75
C ILE A 32 -14.53 3.27 2.80
N ILE A 33 -14.50 1.98 2.46
CA ILE A 33 -13.26 1.19 2.42
C ILE A 33 -12.20 1.84 1.51
N ILE A 34 -12.59 2.42 0.39
CA ILE A 34 -11.65 3.03 -0.56
C ILE A 34 -11.26 4.45 -0.15
N SER A 35 -12.23 5.25 0.35
CA SER A 35 -12.09 6.70 0.45
C SER A 35 -11.84 7.25 1.84
N ASP A 36 -12.33 6.59 2.89
CA ASP A 36 -12.41 7.21 4.22
C ASP A 36 -11.60 6.48 5.30
N VAL A 37 -11.03 5.31 4.98
CA VAL A 37 -10.16 4.58 5.92
C VAL A 37 -8.78 5.24 5.93
N PRO A 38 -8.29 5.72 7.09
CA PRO A 38 -7.00 6.39 7.17
C PRO A 38 -5.83 5.41 6.98
N THR A 39 -4.81 5.86 6.25
CA THR A 39 -3.57 5.12 6.03
C THR A 39 -2.36 6.03 6.10
N LEU A 40 -1.17 5.44 6.25
CA LEU A 40 0.10 6.15 6.17
C LEU A 40 0.58 6.23 4.72
N GLY A 41 1.15 7.38 4.35
CA GLY A 41 1.80 7.59 3.06
C GLY A 41 2.78 8.74 3.10
N PHE A 42 3.64 8.82 2.09
CA PHE A 42 4.55 9.95 1.91
C PHE A 42 3.88 11.00 1.01
N ARG A 43 3.73 12.22 1.52
CA ARG A 43 3.11 13.31 0.76
C ARG A 43 4.10 13.93 -0.23
N THR A 44 3.66 14.09 -1.46
CA THR A 44 4.40 14.81 -2.51
C THR A 44 3.39 15.66 -3.29
N GLU A 45 3.34 16.94 -3.08
CA GLU A 45 2.44 17.83 -3.81
C GLU A 45 3.23 18.98 -4.43
N ASN A 46 2.93 19.30 -5.69
CA ASN A 46 3.48 20.46 -6.36
C ASN A 46 3.01 21.74 -5.66
N GLY A 47 3.96 22.54 -5.18
CA GLY A 47 3.69 23.83 -4.54
C GLY A 47 3.42 23.79 -3.03
N ARG A 48 3.45 22.63 -2.37
CA ARG A 48 3.45 22.45 -0.91
C ARG A 48 4.76 21.82 -0.46
N GLU A 49 5.05 21.91 0.84
CA GLU A 49 6.21 21.21 1.42
C GLU A 49 6.07 19.69 1.18
N SER A 50 7.00 19.15 0.40
CA SER A 50 7.09 17.71 0.18
C SER A 50 7.67 17.05 1.41
N ASP A 51 7.06 15.95 1.84
CA ASP A 51 7.57 15.12 2.94
C ASP A 51 8.76 14.24 2.52
N ILE A 52 9.12 14.29 1.24
CA ILE A 52 10.28 13.61 0.66
C ILE A 52 11.35 14.64 0.32
N ILE A 53 12.47 14.57 1.01
CA ILE A 53 13.62 15.44 0.83
C ILE A 53 14.72 14.64 0.14
N ILE A 54 15.02 14.95 -1.11
CA ILE A 54 16.07 14.30 -1.88
C ILE A 54 17.34 15.14 -1.72
N GLU A 55 18.28 14.64 -0.89
CA GLU A 55 19.56 15.34 -0.64
C GLU A 55 20.53 15.16 -1.82
N LYS A 56 20.62 13.95 -2.38
CA LYS A 56 21.48 13.65 -3.53
C LYS A 56 20.89 12.54 -4.37
N ASN A 57 20.77 12.79 -5.65
CA ASN A 57 20.35 11.79 -6.64
C ASN A 57 21.18 11.99 -7.91
N THR A 58 22.05 11.03 -8.22
CA THR A 58 22.84 11.03 -9.44
C THR A 58 22.37 9.97 -10.45
N SER A 59 21.25 9.28 -10.13
CA SER A 59 20.65 8.30 -11.00
C SER A 59 19.92 8.93 -12.19
N PHE A 60 19.52 8.11 -13.15
CA PHE A 60 18.81 8.59 -14.35
C PHE A 60 17.36 9.04 -14.07
N ILE A 61 16.75 8.63 -12.95
CA ILE A 61 15.37 9.01 -12.61
C ILE A 61 15.37 10.43 -12.04
N HIS A 62 14.58 11.32 -12.66
CA HIS A 62 14.38 12.67 -12.17
C HIS A 62 13.73 12.70 -10.77
N ASN A 63 14.08 13.68 -9.95
CA ASN A 63 13.66 13.77 -8.56
C ASN A 63 12.12 13.76 -8.37
N GLU A 64 11.38 14.42 -9.24
CA GLU A 64 9.91 14.45 -9.16
C GLU A 64 9.30 13.06 -9.39
N PHE A 65 9.80 12.32 -10.41
CA PHE A 65 9.36 10.95 -10.67
C PHE A 65 9.74 10.00 -9.53
N LEU A 66 10.93 10.19 -8.96
CA LEU A 66 11.38 9.41 -7.82
C LEU A 66 10.50 9.67 -6.60
N ALA A 67 10.22 10.93 -6.30
CA ALA A 67 9.33 11.32 -5.20
C ALA A 67 7.91 10.77 -5.42
N HIS A 68 7.38 10.85 -6.65
CA HIS A 68 6.08 10.27 -6.97
C HIS A 68 6.06 8.75 -6.76
N ARG A 69 7.09 8.02 -7.21
CA ARG A 69 7.20 6.56 -6.98
C ARG A 69 7.25 6.22 -5.49
N LEU A 70 8.04 6.95 -4.71
CA LEU A 70 8.14 6.77 -3.26
C LEU A 70 6.80 7.02 -2.56
N SER A 71 6.05 8.02 -3.01
CA SER A 71 4.74 8.36 -2.44
C SER A 71 3.67 7.27 -2.63
N LEU A 72 3.85 6.38 -3.60
CA LEU A 72 2.92 5.28 -3.89
C LEU A 72 3.29 3.97 -3.16
N ILE A 73 4.39 3.95 -2.41
CA ILE A 73 4.78 2.76 -1.65
C ILE A 73 3.84 2.60 -0.44
N PRO A 74 3.16 1.45 -0.30
CA PRO A 74 2.30 1.19 0.84
C PRO A 74 3.12 1.02 2.12
N ILE A 75 2.72 1.71 3.18
CA ILE A 75 3.33 1.63 4.50
C ILE A 75 2.39 0.85 5.42
N HIS A 76 2.84 -0.32 5.89
CA HIS A 76 2.07 -1.12 6.84
C HIS A 76 2.27 -0.57 8.26
N TYR A 77 1.19 -0.20 8.91
CA TYR A 77 1.20 0.27 10.28
C TYR A 77 -0.03 -0.22 11.03
N ASP A 78 0.06 -0.36 12.35
CA ASP A 78 -1.06 -0.79 13.17
C ASP A 78 -2.18 0.26 13.16
N HIS A 79 -3.32 -0.09 12.59
CA HIS A 79 -4.47 0.80 12.45
C HIS A 79 -4.91 1.42 13.78
N LYS A 80 -4.82 0.68 14.89
CA LYS A 80 -5.18 1.17 16.22
C LYS A 80 -4.29 2.29 16.73
N LYS A 81 -3.09 2.43 16.16
CA LYS A 81 -2.10 3.46 16.53
C LYS A 81 -2.06 4.64 15.56
N LEU A 82 -2.88 4.62 14.50
CA LEU A 82 -2.89 5.69 13.51
C LEU A 82 -3.41 7.01 14.07
N GLU A 83 -4.43 6.98 14.96
CA GLU A 83 -4.97 8.19 15.57
C GLU A 83 -3.95 8.95 16.44
N SER A 84 -3.00 8.23 17.04
CA SER A 84 -1.93 8.81 17.87
C SER A 84 -0.60 8.91 17.11
N TYR A 85 -0.61 8.77 15.78
CA TYR A 85 0.61 8.83 14.99
C TYR A 85 1.15 10.26 14.91
N ASP A 86 2.42 10.44 15.30
CA ASP A 86 3.14 11.69 15.12
C ASP A 86 4.05 11.59 13.88
N LYS A 87 3.83 12.47 12.91
CA LYS A 87 4.63 12.59 11.70
C LYS A 87 6.13 12.76 11.97
N LYS A 88 6.49 13.45 13.06
CA LYS A 88 7.88 13.73 13.44
C LYS A 88 8.56 12.57 14.14
N ARG A 89 7.83 11.51 14.48
CA ARG A 89 8.37 10.40 15.24
C ARG A 89 9.34 9.55 14.42
N PHE A 90 8.99 9.23 13.18
CA PHE A 90 9.78 8.35 12.34
C PHE A 90 10.36 9.09 11.13
N GLU A 91 11.68 9.05 11.01
CA GLU A 91 12.41 9.47 9.83
C GLU A 91 12.76 8.23 9.00
N PHE A 92 12.24 8.14 7.80
CA PHE A 92 12.58 7.11 6.83
C PHE A 92 13.70 7.65 5.94
N PHE A 93 14.77 6.90 5.74
CA PHE A 93 15.89 7.39 4.93
C PHE A 93 16.52 6.29 4.10
N ILE A 94 17.13 6.70 2.99
CA ILE A 94 17.97 5.88 2.12
C ILE A 94 19.29 6.62 1.96
N ASP A 95 20.42 5.94 2.15
CA ASP A 95 21.76 6.44 1.90
C ASP A 95 22.57 5.31 1.26
N ILE A 96 22.62 5.28 -0.09
CA ILE A 96 23.23 4.20 -0.85
C ILE A 96 24.08 4.79 -1.97
N THR A 97 25.28 4.24 -2.09
CA THR A 97 26.20 4.49 -3.19
C THR A 97 26.55 3.17 -3.87
N ASN A 98 26.39 3.09 -5.18
CA ASN A 98 26.79 1.91 -5.93
C ASN A 98 28.26 1.99 -6.37
N ASN A 99 29.16 1.49 -5.56
CA ASN A 99 30.60 1.38 -5.89
C ASN A 99 30.96 0.06 -6.57
N THR A 100 29.96 -0.74 -6.96
CA THR A 100 30.19 -2.04 -7.61
C THR A 100 30.22 -1.92 -9.13
N THR A 101 30.82 -2.91 -9.81
CA THR A 101 30.82 -3.00 -11.27
C THR A 101 29.50 -3.52 -11.85
N LYS A 102 28.53 -3.83 -11.01
CA LYS A 102 27.18 -4.28 -11.42
C LYS A 102 26.13 -3.26 -11.07
N PRO A 103 25.04 -3.17 -11.85
CA PRO A 103 23.89 -2.36 -11.46
C PRO A 103 23.33 -2.81 -10.09
N LEU A 104 22.90 -1.85 -9.27
CA LEU A 104 22.33 -2.10 -7.95
C LEU A 104 20.86 -1.70 -7.94
N ASP A 105 19.99 -2.66 -7.65
CA ASP A 105 18.56 -2.40 -7.45
C ASP A 105 18.31 -1.89 -6.03
N VAL A 106 17.83 -0.66 -5.94
CA VAL A 106 17.39 -0.05 -4.68
C VAL A 106 15.93 -0.37 -4.48
N THR A 107 15.62 -1.12 -3.44
CA THR A 107 14.28 -1.60 -3.10
C THR A 107 13.84 -1.07 -1.74
N THR A 108 12.58 -1.33 -1.35
CA THR A 108 12.07 -0.97 -0.02
C THR A 108 12.81 -1.66 1.13
N GLU A 109 13.57 -2.73 0.87
CA GLU A 109 14.47 -3.35 1.87
C GLU A 109 15.56 -2.39 2.34
N HIS A 110 15.99 -1.48 1.46
CA HIS A 110 17.06 -0.53 1.74
C HIS A 110 16.60 0.71 2.53
N ILE A 111 15.29 0.87 2.72
CA ILE A 111 14.77 1.94 3.57
C ILE A 111 15.13 1.63 5.02
N GLN A 112 15.80 2.58 5.66
CA GLN A 112 16.08 2.55 7.09
C GLN A 112 15.12 3.51 7.81
N ILE A 113 14.75 3.18 9.04
CA ILE A 113 13.84 3.98 9.84
C ILE A 113 14.54 4.38 11.13
N ARG A 114 14.51 5.66 11.43
CA ARG A 114 15.03 6.22 12.69
C ARG A 114 13.87 6.67 13.57
N ASP A 115 13.80 6.19 14.79
CA ASP A 115 12.85 6.65 15.80
C ASP A 115 13.44 7.87 16.51
N LEU A 116 12.85 9.04 16.26
CA LEU A 116 13.26 10.31 16.82
C LEU A 116 12.65 10.59 18.21
N SER A 117 11.73 9.73 18.68
CA SER A 117 11.15 9.87 20.03
C SER A 117 12.11 9.48 21.14
N LYS A 118 13.23 8.83 20.80
CA LYS A 118 14.27 8.40 21.73
C LYS A 118 15.47 9.34 21.68
N GLU A 119 16.06 9.61 22.81
CA GLU A 119 17.31 10.37 22.93
C GLU A 119 18.43 9.46 23.45
N PRO A 120 19.47 9.16 22.66
CA PRO A 120 19.68 9.54 21.24
C PRO A 120 18.75 8.80 20.29
N PRO A 121 18.50 9.35 19.06
CA PRO A 121 17.69 8.71 18.03
C PRO A 121 18.20 7.32 17.68
N VAL A 122 17.30 6.33 17.63
CA VAL A 122 17.65 4.93 17.43
C VAL A 122 17.20 4.47 16.03
N ILE A 123 18.12 3.84 15.29
CA ILE A 123 17.78 3.17 14.03
C ILE A 123 17.10 1.84 14.37
N LEU A 124 15.92 1.61 13.76
CA LEU A 124 15.19 0.37 13.93
C LEU A 124 15.93 -0.80 13.32
N SER A 125 15.80 -1.97 13.90
CA SER A 125 16.35 -3.21 13.38
C SER A 125 15.65 -3.60 12.03
N LYS A 126 16.33 -4.43 11.22
CA LYS A 126 15.71 -4.94 9.97
C LYS A 126 14.38 -5.65 10.20
N SER A 127 14.23 -6.37 11.31
CA SER A 127 12.99 -7.06 11.67
C SER A 127 11.84 -6.10 12.03
N GLU A 128 12.16 -4.93 12.54
CA GLU A 128 11.17 -3.87 12.81
C GLU A 128 10.82 -3.10 11.55
N THR A 129 11.81 -2.78 10.71
CA THR A 129 11.60 -2.12 9.42
C THR A 129 10.75 -2.98 8.46
N SER A 130 10.94 -4.30 8.47
CA SER A 130 10.13 -5.23 7.65
C SER A 130 8.64 -5.28 8.04
N LYS A 131 8.27 -4.78 9.22
CA LYS A 131 6.85 -4.62 9.59
C LYS A 131 6.19 -3.48 8.82
N PHE A 132 6.95 -2.43 8.47
CA PHE A 132 6.46 -1.30 7.67
C PHE A 132 6.45 -1.63 6.17
N PHE A 133 7.48 -2.32 5.68
CA PHE A 133 7.65 -2.68 4.27
C PHE A 133 7.76 -4.20 4.15
N LYS A 134 6.62 -4.84 3.90
CA LYS A 134 6.58 -6.30 3.73
C LYS A 134 7.00 -6.70 2.34
N PRO A 135 7.78 -7.79 2.19
CA PRO A 135 8.04 -8.39 0.89
C PRO A 135 6.77 -9.04 0.34
N ASN A 136 6.74 -9.25 -0.97
CA ASN A 136 5.69 -10.02 -1.61
C ASN A 136 5.58 -11.42 -0.95
N PRO A 137 4.40 -11.89 -0.53
CA PRO A 137 4.25 -13.14 0.18
C PRO A 137 4.66 -14.38 -0.65
N ILE A 138 4.59 -14.30 -1.98
CA ILE A 138 4.89 -15.40 -2.91
C ILE A 138 6.35 -15.35 -3.35
N THR A 139 6.78 -14.26 -4.00
CA THR A 139 8.13 -14.14 -4.59
C THR A 139 9.20 -13.73 -3.59
N LYS A 140 8.82 -13.19 -2.42
CA LYS A 140 9.70 -12.61 -1.40
C LYS A 140 10.44 -11.37 -1.85
N ASP A 141 10.09 -10.81 -3.01
CA ASP A 141 10.70 -9.59 -3.53
C ASP A 141 10.16 -8.34 -2.83
N TYR A 142 11.00 -7.33 -2.74
CA TYR A 142 10.67 -5.99 -2.26
C TYR A 142 10.37 -5.06 -3.43
N ILE A 143 9.63 -3.98 -3.19
CA ILE A 143 9.25 -3.00 -4.21
C ILE A 143 10.50 -2.27 -4.71
N LEU A 144 10.73 -2.29 -6.04
CA LEU A 144 11.82 -1.59 -6.68
C LEU A 144 11.56 -0.07 -6.68
N ILE A 145 12.47 0.69 -6.09
CA ILE A 145 12.45 2.16 -6.05
C ILE A 145 13.22 2.73 -7.24
N ASN A 146 14.48 2.32 -7.36
CA ASN A 146 15.41 2.83 -8.35
C ASN A 146 16.46 1.77 -8.72
N ARG A 147 17.17 1.97 -9.83
CA ARG A 147 18.32 1.16 -10.22
C ARG A 147 19.51 2.08 -10.44
N LEU A 148 20.54 1.90 -9.63
CA LEU A 148 21.78 2.65 -9.73
C LEU A 148 22.73 1.94 -10.72
N LYS A 149 23.29 2.70 -11.66
CA LYS A 149 24.26 2.17 -12.62
C LYS A 149 25.55 1.74 -11.91
N SER A 150 26.25 0.83 -12.54
CA SER A 150 27.58 0.37 -12.09
C SER A 150 28.60 1.51 -12.12
N SER A 151 29.52 1.50 -11.15
CA SER A 151 30.76 2.29 -11.24
C SER A 151 31.59 1.81 -12.41
N LYS A 152 32.21 2.73 -13.17
CA LYS A 152 33.08 2.39 -14.29
C LYS A 152 34.40 1.73 -13.84
N THR A 153 34.93 2.19 -12.72
CA THR A 153 36.22 1.77 -12.20
C THR A 153 36.12 0.85 -10.99
N GLY A 154 34.96 0.73 -10.38
CA GLY A 154 34.78 0.04 -9.10
C GLY A 154 35.41 0.75 -7.91
N LEU A 155 35.96 1.97 -8.13
CA LEU A 155 36.56 2.79 -7.09
C LEU A 155 35.53 3.65 -6.36
N SER A 156 35.84 3.94 -5.12
CA SER A 156 34.98 4.82 -4.27
C SER A 156 34.90 6.23 -4.88
N GLY A 157 33.68 6.72 -5.12
CA GLY A 157 33.43 8.06 -5.65
C GLY A 157 32.95 8.14 -7.10
N ASP A 158 33.03 7.06 -7.88
CA ASP A 158 32.60 7.01 -9.30
C ASP A 158 31.21 6.37 -9.48
N GLY A 159 30.61 5.93 -8.39
CA GLY A 159 29.29 5.28 -8.37
C GLY A 159 28.12 6.25 -8.26
N GLU A 160 26.97 5.82 -8.79
CA GLU A 160 25.74 6.58 -8.58
C GLU A 160 25.30 6.53 -7.11
N VAL A 161 24.77 7.67 -6.63
CA VAL A 161 24.38 7.91 -5.24
C VAL A 161 22.91 8.22 -5.17
N LEU A 162 22.23 7.63 -4.19
CA LEU A 162 20.89 7.99 -3.81
C LEU A 162 20.83 8.25 -2.30
N LYS A 163 20.57 9.51 -1.94
CA LYS A 163 20.41 9.94 -0.56
C LYS A 163 19.16 10.77 -0.40
N LEU A 164 18.24 10.30 0.46
CA LEU A 164 16.95 10.97 0.69
C LEU A 164 16.42 10.69 2.09
N LYS A 165 15.52 11.57 2.54
CA LYS A 165 14.76 11.46 3.78
C LYS A 165 13.29 11.63 3.51
N MET A 166 12.45 10.94 4.27
CA MET A 166 11.01 10.95 4.11
C MET A 166 10.32 10.96 5.46
N TYR A 167 9.16 11.60 5.52
CA TYR A 167 8.27 11.60 6.68
C TYR A 167 6.89 11.11 6.24
N ALA A 168 6.35 10.12 6.95
CA ALA A 168 5.02 9.60 6.65
C ALA A 168 3.97 10.45 7.35
N ASP A 169 2.84 10.67 6.67
CA ASP A 169 1.68 11.38 7.20
C ASP A 169 0.44 10.50 7.09
N VAL A 170 -0.54 10.72 7.97
CA VAL A 170 -1.82 10.01 7.97
C VAL A 170 -2.83 10.79 7.16
N SER A 171 -3.46 10.14 6.19
CA SER A 171 -4.56 10.73 5.45
C SER A 171 -5.50 9.66 4.90
N ILE A 172 -6.48 10.06 4.11
CA ILE A 172 -7.56 9.22 3.58
C ILE A 172 -7.54 9.21 2.04
N GLY A 173 -8.07 8.14 1.45
CA GLY A 173 -8.15 7.98 0.00
C GLY A 173 -8.92 9.08 -0.73
N LYS A 174 -9.83 9.78 -0.03
CA LYS A 174 -10.56 10.93 -0.56
C LYS A 174 -9.66 12.14 -0.85
N GLU A 175 -8.58 12.33 -0.08
CA GLU A 175 -7.60 13.38 -0.33
C GLU A 175 -6.73 13.02 -1.54
N HIS A 176 -6.17 11.82 -1.55
CA HIS A 176 -5.36 11.33 -2.66
C HIS A 176 -5.34 9.80 -2.69
N ALA A 177 -5.35 9.22 -3.90
CA ALA A 177 -5.39 7.76 -4.10
C ALA A 177 -4.22 6.99 -3.46
N ARG A 178 -3.09 7.64 -3.16
CA ARG A 178 -1.95 7.03 -2.42
C ARG A 178 -2.33 6.56 -1.02
N TYR A 179 -3.35 7.16 -0.41
CA TYR A 179 -3.86 6.81 0.91
C TYR A 179 -5.01 5.81 0.86
N SER A 180 -5.35 5.29 -0.32
CA SER A 180 -6.38 4.25 -0.44
C SER A 180 -5.86 2.92 0.09
N PRO A 181 -6.50 2.30 1.09
CA PRO A 181 -6.03 1.03 1.67
C PRO A 181 -6.27 -0.17 0.75
N SER A 182 -7.15 -0.02 -0.24
CA SER A 182 -7.49 -1.08 -1.18
C SER A 182 -7.61 -0.54 -2.60
N CYS A 183 -7.02 -1.26 -3.55
CA CYS A 183 -7.17 -0.95 -4.98
C CYS A 183 -8.56 -1.26 -5.50
N VAL A 184 -9.20 -2.32 -4.96
CA VAL A 184 -10.50 -2.81 -5.40
C VAL A 184 -11.38 -3.11 -4.20
N SER A 185 -12.59 -2.57 -4.22
CA SER A 185 -13.68 -2.97 -3.32
C SER A 185 -14.93 -3.14 -4.17
N ALA A 186 -15.45 -4.35 -4.23
CA ALA A 186 -16.61 -4.70 -5.05
C ALA A 186 -17.55 -5.62 -4.28
N PHE A 187 -18.81 -5.65 -4.63
CA PHE A 187 -19.77 -6.61 -4.11
C PHE A 187 -20.66 -7.14 -5.22
N ASN A 188 -21.17 -8.34 -5.03
CA ASN A 188 -22.14 -8.99 -5.90
C ASN A 188 -23.32 -9.52 -5.08
N ASN A 189 -24.49 -9.53 -5.68
CA ASN A 189 -25.63 -10.20 -5.06
C ASN A 189 -25.44 -11.73 -5.15
N LYS A 190 -25.54 -12.42 -4.01
CA LYS A 190 -25.52 -13.87 -3.97
C LYS A 190 -26.79 -14.43 -4.59
N ARG A 191 -26.64 -15.32 -5.56
CA ARG A 191 -27.77 -15.96 -6.21
C ARG A 191 -28.41 -16.98 -5.25
N ASP A 192 -29.72 -16.87 -5.06
CA ASP A 192 -30.52 -17.87 -4.36
C ASP A 192 -30.87 -19.02 -5.32
N LEU A 193 -30.07 -20.08 -5.27
CA LEU A 193 -30.19 -21.22 -6.18
C LEU A 193 -31.53 -21.96 -5.98
N ASP A 194 -32.08 -21.96 -4.79
CA ASP A 194 -33.34 -22.66 -4.50
C ASP A 194 -34.51 -21.89 -5.10
N LYS A 195 -34.55 -20.58 -4.95
CA LYS A 195 -35.56 -19.74 -5.62
C LYS A 195 -35.42 -19.80 -7.15
N ILE A 196 -34.21 -19.86 -7.68
CA ILE A 196 -34.00 -20.03 -9.12
C ILE A 196 -34.61 -21.34 -9.60
N LYS A 197 -34.30 -22.48 -8.92
CA LYS A 197 -34.88 -23.78 -9.28
C LYS A 197 -36.40 -23.81 -9.22
N ILE A 198 -37.00 -23.21 -8.21
CA ILE A 198 -38.45 -23.08 -8.07
C ILE A 198 -39.05 -22.26 -9.23
N LYS A 199 -38.45 -21.12 -9.54
CA LYS A 199 -38.89 -20.29 -10.68
C LYS A 199 -38.82 -21.03 -12.03
N TRP A 200 -37.72 -21.71 -12.29
CA TRP A 200 -37.57 -22.49 -13.51
C TRP A 200 -38.60 -23.63 -13.59
N LYS A 201 -38.85 -24.34 -12.49
CA LYS A 201 -39.84 -25.41 -12.41
C LYS A 201 -41.25 -24.88 -12.70
N ASN A 202 -41.62 -23.71 -12.16
CA ASN A 202 -42.91 -23.06 -12.39
C ASN A 202 -43.03 -22.54 -13.82
N LEU A 203 -41.98 -22.03 -14.41
CA LEU A 203 -41.96 -21.57 -15.81
C LEU A 203 -42.12 -22.76 -16.78
N PHE A 204 -41.49 -23.88 -16.49
CA PHE A 204 -41.59 -25.12 -17.28
C PHE A 204 -43.02 -25.69 -17.21
N LEU A 205 -43.65 -25.71 -16.04
CA LEU A 205 -45.04 -26.11 -15.85
C LEU A 205 -46.00 -25.21 -16.60
N PHE A 206 -45.74 -23.90 -16.64
CA PHE A 206 -46.55 -22.93 -17.40
C PHE A 206 -46.45 -23.15 -18.92
N LEU A 207 -45.27 -23.45 -19.43
CA LEU A 207 -45.05 -23.74 -20.85
C LEU A 207 -45.69 -25.08 -21.30
N VAL A 208 -45.71 -26.08 -20.43
CA VAL A 208 -46.35 -27.38 -20.69
C VAL A 208 -47.87 -27.31 -20.68
N HIS A 209 -48.47 -26.34 -19.97
CA HIS A 209 -49.92 -26.14 -19.91
C HIS A 209 -50.43 -25.16 -21.02
N ALA A 210 -49.54 -24.51 -21.73
CA ALA A 210 -49.85 -23.56 -22.83
C ALA A 210 -49.75 -24.21 -24.21
N LEU A 211 -49.41 -25.47 -24.32
CA LEU A 211 -49.45 -26.33 -25.51
C LEU A 211 -50.64 -27.32 -25.41
#